data_ab4e0b63aa89f34cc78d01065c0dbf88
#
_entry.id   ab4e0b63aa89f34cc78d01065c0dbf88
#
_cell.length_a   1.000
_cell.length_b   1.000
_cell.length_c   1.000
_cell.angle_alpha   90.00
_cell.angle_beta   90.00
_cell.angle_gamma   90.00
#
_symmetry.space_group_name_H-M   'P 1'
#
loop_
_entity.id
_entity.type
_entity.pdbx_description
1 polymer ?
#
loop_
_entity_poly.entity_id
_entity_poly.type
_entity_poly.pdbx_seq_one_letter_code
_entity_poly.pdbx_strand_id
1 'polypeptide(L)'
;MSVSKQLEEILRQEEHGQKEYRNLYQKNPAAYDSPIRSWKEFRERFSTEIAKEAPTPIKGFLSEKEIFPNEDVQVHCFKNVRFCPPFLHKLEFIKIVYIMEGTAVFYLSDKRYDMSEGNFCIVAPGVEQALFTADSNGIAVNILMRASTFTRTFSTLLYEQGILGDFFWKMAYTNYCNRVLFFSATPDDRMKQTVLRLYEQAQLETKKSNLVQESYVCILLGEGIRRHRQNMKILEGFDGSVWQIPEILQDMKQHLQDITLKELASRWNRREDTLRHELKMETGYSFSQLLGDIRLQTAADLLCRTNKSVEEIMEEVGCGDSAAFYRNFKRRYGVTPQTYRIQRG
;
A
#
# COMPACT_ATOMS: atom_id res chain seq x y z
N MET A 1 -7.17 19.52 -29.23
CA MET A 1 -7.19 19.42 -27.73
C MET A 1 -6.02 18.56 -27.32
N SER A 2 -5.26 18.91 -26.27
CA SER A 2 -4.20 18.01 -25.81
C SER A 2 -4.82 16.74 -25.20
N VAL A 3 -4.12 15.59 -25.31
CA VAL A 3 -4.54 14.31 -24.72
C VAL A 3 -4.90 14.48 -23.24
N SER A 4 -4.16 15.32 -22.53
CA SER A 4 -4.42 15.65 -21.11
C SER A 4 -5.81 16.27 -20.88
N LYS A 5 -6.25 17.19 -21.73
CA LYS A 5 -7.59 17.82 -21.62
C LYS A 5 -8.73 16.82 -21.89
N GLN A 6 -8.53 15.90 -22.82
CA GLN A 6 -9.53 14.85 -23.09
C GLN A 6 -9.67 13.90 -21.90
N LEU A 7 -8.55 13.52 -21.26
CA LEU A 7 -8.57 12.67 -20.08
C LEU A 7 -9.20 13.36 -18.86
N GLU A 8 -8.95 14.66 -18.67
CA GLU A 8 -9.62 15.43 -17.63
C GLU A 8 -11.13 15.50 -17.85
N GLU A 9 -11.58 15.66 -19.11
CA GLU A 9 -13.01 15.61 -19.44
C GLU A 9 -13.63 14.24 -19.15
N ILE A 10 -12.95 13.13 -19.49
CA ILE A 10 -13.39 11.78 -19.16
C ILE A 10 -13.51 11.61 -17.63
N LEU A 11 -12.52 12.09 -16.88
CA LEU A 11 -12.55 12.02 -15.41
C LEU A 11 -13.67 12.87 -14.78
N ARG A 12 -14.14 13.92 -15.46
CA ARG A 12 -15.27 14.73 -15.01
C ARG A 12 -16.64 14.13 -15.33
N GLN A 13 -16.72 13.16 -16.25
CA GLN A 13 -17.97 12.48 -16.55
C GLN A 13 -18.53 11.74 -15.33
N GLU A 14 -19.83 11.60 -15.26
CA GLU A 14 -20.48 10.83 -14.20
C GLU A 14 -20.29 9.34 -14.42
N GLU A 15 -19.95 8.63 -13.33
CA GLU A 15 -19.87 7.19 -13.30
C GLU A 15 -21.26 6.56 -13.23
N HIS A 16 -21.35 5.29 -13.65
CA HIS A 16 -22.59 4.52 -13.50
C HIS A 16 -23.02 4.48 -12.03
N GLY A 17 -24.30 4.76 -11.76
CA GLY A 17 -24.86 4.82 -10.41
C GLY A 17 -24.56 6.11 -9.63
N GLN A 18 -23.74 7.03 -10.16
CA GLN A 18 -23.38 8.26 -9.44
C GLN A 18 -24.58 9.19 -9.24
N LYS A 19 -25.52 9.22 -10.18
CA LYS A 19 -26.74 10.02 -10.06
C LYS A 19 -27.62 9.56 -8.89
N GLU A 20 -27.73 8.26 -8.72
CA GLU A 20 -28.45 7.61 -7.63
C GLU A 20 -27.79 7.96 -6.29
N TYR A 21 -26.48 7.85 -6.20
CA TYR A 21 -25.73 8.23 -4.99
C TYR A 21 -25.82 9.74 -4.68
N ARG A 22 -25.81 10.60 -5.71
CA ARG A 22 -26.02 12.04 -5.51
C ARG A 22 -27.40 12.32 -4.93
N ASN A 23 -28.45 11.69 -5.45
CA ASN A 23 -29.81 11.82 -4.93
C ASN A 23 -29.92 11.33 -3.47
N LEU A 24 -29.24 10.24 -3.15
CA LEU A 24 -29.13 9.73 -1.77
C LEU A 24 -28.49 10.76 -0.85
N TYR A 25 -27.34 11.29 -1.24
CA TYR A 25 -26.62 12.30 -0.47
C TYR A 25 -27.45 13.56 -0.27
N GLN A 26 -28.11 14.07 -1.31
CA GLN A 26 -28.94 15.26 -1.21
C GLN A 26 -30.14 15.09 -0.28
N LYS A 27 -30.72 13.88 -0.19
CA LYS A 27 -31.83 13.59 0.71
C LYS A 27 -31.42 13.50 2.17
N ASN A 28 -30.25 12.99 2.48
CA ASN A 28 -29.77 12.82 3.83
C ASN A 28 -28.23 12.94 3.92
N PRO A 29 -27.67 14.17 3.85
CA PRO A 29 -26.22 14.37 3.95
C PRO A 29 -25.63 13.86 5.28
N ALA A 30 -26.36 13.98 6.37
CA ALA A 30 -25.92 13.55 7.70
C ALA A 30 -25.67 12.04 7.80
N ALA A 31 -26.30 11.23 6.94
CA ALA A 31 -26.02 9.79 6.85
C ALA A 31 -24.60 9.46 6.36
N TYR A 32 -23.85 10.45 5.88
CA TYR A 32 -22.49 10.33 5.37
C TYR A 32 -21.41 10.85 6.32
N ASP A 33 -21.80 11.37 7.49
CA ASP A 33 -20.87 11.96 8.47
C ASP A 33 -19.96 10.92 9.13
N SER A 34 -20.33 9.65 9.05
CA SER A 34 -19.52 8.53 9.53
C SER A 34 -19.51 7.38 8.52
N PRO A 35 -18.42 6.58 8.49
CA PRO A 35 -18.34 5.46 7.56
C PRO A 35 -19.31 4.33 7.93
N ILE A 36 -19.63 3.50 6.94
CA ILE A 36 -20.57 2.38 7.06
C ILE A 36 -19.77 1.08 7.18
N ARG A 37 -20.10 0.26 8.18
CA ARG A 37 -19.37 -0.99 8.47
C ARG A 37 -20.03 -2.22 7.90
N SER A 38 -21.34 -2.18 7.65
CA SER A 38 -22.09 -3.35 7.22
C SER A 38 -23.26 -2.98 6.32
N TRP A 39 -23.71 -3.98 5.55
CA TRP A 39 -24.92 -3.85 4.74
C TRP A 39 -26.18 -3.65 5.57
N LYS A 40 -26.19 -4.18 6.79
CA LYS A 40 -27.30 -3.93 7.74
C LYS A 40 -27.37 -2.45 8.10
N GLU A 41 -26.25 -1.86 8.49
CA GLU A 41 -26.14 -0.44 8.82
C GLU A 41 -26.50 0.47 7.63
N PHE A 42 -26.07 0.10 6.42
CA PHE A 42 -26.46 0.82 5.18
C PHE A 42 -27.98 0.85 5.02
N ARG A 43 -28.69 -0.27 5.18
CA ARG A 43 -30.14 -0.34 5.08
C ARG A 43 -30.86 0.40 6.20
N GLU A 44 -30.27 0.51 7.36
CA GLU A 44 -30.82 1.29 8.47
C GLU A 44 -30.67 2.81 8.25
N ARG A 45 -29.57 3.24 7.63
CA ARG A 45 -29.31 4.66 7.32
C ARG A 45 -30.05 5.14 6.07
N PHE A 46 -30.21 4.28 5.07
CA PHE A 46 -30.87 4.59 3.81
C PHE A 46 -32.11 3.72 3.65
N SER A 47 -33.24 4.34 3.26
CA SER A 47 -34.52 3.62 3.14
C SER A 47 -34.39 2.43 2.16
N THR A 48 -35.21 1.37 2.42
CA THR A 48 -35.15 0.08 1.72
C THR A 48 -35.36 0.17 0.21
N GLU A 49 -36.03 1.16 -0.31
CA GLU A 49 -36.25 1.35 -1.75
C GLU A 49 -34.98 1.74 -2.49
N ILE A 50 -34.16 2.58 -1.85
CA ILE A 50 -32.90 3.08 -2.40
C ILE A 50 -31.82 2.01 -2.28
N ALA A 51 -31.87 1.18 -1.25
CA ALA A 51 -30.93 0.07 -1.07
C ALA A 51 -31.09 -1.03 -2.13
N LYS A 52 -32.20 -1.09 -2.87
CA LYS A 52 -32.41 -2.04 -3.97
C LYS A 52 -31.71 -1.60 -5.26
N GLU A 53 -31.52 -0.30 -5.45
CA GLU A 53 -30.89 0.28 -6.63
C GLU A 53 -29.40 0.55 -6.44
N ALA A 54 -28.91 0.51 -5.20
CA ALA A 54 -27.48 0.69 -4.91
C ALA A 54 -26.67 -0.50 -5.45
N PRO A 55 -25.51 -0.24 -6.06
CA PRO A 55 -24.60 -1.31 -6.47
C PRO A 55 -24.27 -2.22 -5.29
N THR A 56 -23.96 -3.48 -5.60
CA THR A 56 -23.62 -4.50 -4.59
C THR A 56 -22.64 -3.96 -3.54
N PRO A 57 -22.92 -4.16 -2.25
CA PRO A 57 -22.08 -3.59 -1.19
C PRO A 57 -20.67 -4.09 -1.31
N ILE A 58 -19.73 -3.21 -1.05
CA ILE A 58 -18.32 -3.56 -0.93
C ILE A 58 -18.22 -4.54 0.24
N LYS A 59 -17.66 -5.73 0.00
CA LYS A 59 -17.32 -6.68 1.05
C LYS A 59 -16.36 -6.01 2.01
N GLY A 60 -16.42 -6.34 3.30
CA GLY A 60 -15.50 -5.80 4.32
C GLY A 60 -14.03 -6.13 4.04
N PHE A 61 -13.74 -7.09 3.15
CA PHE A 61 -12.40 -7.45 2.67
C PHE A 61 -12.44 -7.73 1.16
N LEU A 62 -11.49 -7.14 0.43
CA LEU A 62 -11.32 -7.34 -1.02
C LEU A 62 -9.95 -7.99 -1.28
N SER A 63 -9.99 -9.15 -1.91
CA SER A 63 -8.80 -9.89 -2.31
C SER A 63 -8.24 -9.44 -3.66
N GLU A 64 -6.98 -9.76 -3.94
CA GLU A 64 -6.37 -9.52 -5.25
C GLU A 64 -7.17 -10.18 -6.38
N LYS A 65 -7.70 -11.39 -6.15
CA LYS A 65 -8.48 -12.14 -7.16
C LYS A 65 -9.80 -11.46 -7.55
N GLU A 66 -10.38 -10.67 -6.66
CA GLU A 66 -11.65 -9.98 -6.92
C GLU A 66 -11.45 -8.67 -7.70
N ILE A 67 -10.29 -8.05 -7.56
CA ILE A 67 -10.02 -6.72 -8.13
C ILE A 67 -9.15 -6.79 -9.39
N PHE A 68 -8.15 -7.68 -9.41
CA PHE A 68 -7.27 -7.81 -10.57
C PHE A 68 -7.79 -8.93 -11.48
N PRO A 69 -8.17 -8.63 -12.73
CA PRO A 69 -8.88 -9.56 -13.62
C PRO A 69 -8.05 -10.82 -13.96
N ASN A 70 -6.73 -10.72 -13.92
CA ASN A 70 -5.82 -11.83 -14.15
C ASN A 70 -4.45 -11.54 -13.49
N GLU A 71 -3.57 -12.55 -13.47
CA GLU A 71 -2.23 -12.42 -12.87
C GLU A 71 -1.28 -11.46 -13.64
N ASP A 72 -1.57 -11.16 -14.88
CA ASP A 72 -0.77 -10.24 -15.70
C ASP A 72 -0.99 -8.77 -15.31
N VAL A 73 -2.14 -8.42 -14.73
CA VAL A 73 -2.43 -7.05 -14.29
C VAL A 73 -1.81 -6.79 -12.92
N GLN A 74 -0.85 -5.88 -12.87
CA GLN A 74 -0.09 -5.53 -11.67
C GLN A 74 -0.55 -4.23 -11.02
N VAL A 75 -1.08 -3.31 -11.82
CA VAL A 75 -1.59 -2.01 -11.40
C VAL A 75 -2.99 -1.82 -11.97
N HIS A 76 -3.91 -1.34 -11.15
CA HIS A 76 -5.25 -0.95 -11.56
C HIS A 76 -5.51 0.49 -11.13
N CYS A 77 -6.03 1.33 -12.03
CA CYS A 77 -6.22 2.75 -11.78
C CYS A 77 -7.63 3.17 -12.21
N PHE A 78 -8.38 3.78 -11.30
CA PHE A 78 -9.76 4.21 -11.57
C PHE A 78 -10.13 5.43 -10.72
N LYS A 79 -11.11 6.18 -11.20
CA LYS A 79 -11.71 7.30 -10.48
C LYS A 79 -12.59 6.82 -9.33
N ASN A 80 -12.54 7.49 -8.20
CA ASN A 80 -13.48 7.25 -7.11
C ASN A 80 -14.90 7.72 -7.50
N VAL A 81 -15.89 6.89 -7.23
CA VAL A 81 -17.29 7.25 -7.51
C VAL A 81 -17.76 8.33 -6.53
N ARG A 82 -18.12 9.49 -7.05
CA ARG A 82 -18.61 10.61 -6.23
C ARG A 82 -19.95 10.24 -5.58
N PHE A 83 -20.16 10.74 -4.38
CA PHE A 83 -21.35 10.51 -3.55
C PHE A 83 -21.60 9.05 -3.13
N CYS A 84 -20.72 8.11 -3.52
CA CYS A 84 -20.80 6.75 -3.02
C CYS A 84 -20.61 6.76 -1.50
N PRO A 85 -21.51 6.15 -0.73
CA PRO A 85 -21.39 6.09 0.73
C PRO A 85 -20.05 5.51 1.18
N PRO A 86 -19.44 6.03 2.25
CA PRO A 86 -18.11 5.60 2.70
C PRO A 86 -18.18 4.24 3.40
N PHE A 87 -18.09 3.14 2.65
CA PHE A 87 -18.02 1.79 3.22
C PHE A 87 -16.61 1.47 3.70
N LEU A 88 -16.49 1.11 4.98
CA LEU A 88 -15.23 0.60 5.52
C LEU A 88 -14.93 -0.77 4.94
N HIS A 89 -13.72 -0.91 4.42
CA HIS A 89 -13.21 -2.15 3.87
C HIS A 89 -11.70 -2.26 4.03
N LYS A 90 -11.20 -3.49 3.98
CA LYS A 90 -9.78 -3.84 3.97
C LYS A 90 -9.40 -4.38 2.60
N LEU A 91 -8.16 -4.16 2.19
CA LEU A 91 -7.62 -4.59 0.90
C LEU A 91 -6.44 -5.56 1.13
N GLU A 92 -6.33 -6.59 0.31
CA GLU A 92 -5.16 -7.49 0.29
C GLU A 92 -3.93 -6.85 -0.37
N PHE A 93 -4.10 -5.74 -1.06
CA PHE A 93 -3.14 -5.05 -1.90
C PHE A 93 -2.96 -3.59 -1.45
N ILE A 94 -1.98 -2.92 -2.05
CA ILE A 94 -1.68 -1.52 -1.74
C ILE A 94 -2.61 -0.60 -2.52
N LYS A 95 -3.09 0.44 -1.86
CA LYS A 95 -3.88 1.51 -2.48
C LYS A 95 -3.17 2.84 -2.32
N ILE A 96 -3.05 3.59 -3.42
CA ILE A 96 -2.66 4.98 -3.40
C ILE A 96 -3.90 5.80 -3.77
N VAL A 97 -4.20 6.82 -2.98
CA VAL A 97 -5.28 7.79 -3.28
C VAL A 97 -4.61 9.11 -3.63
N TYR A 98 -4.98 9.72 -4.73
CA TYR A 98 -4.54 11.06 -5.12
C TYR A 98 -5.77 11.94 -5.38
N ILE A 99 -5.82 13.12 -4.75
CA ILE A 99 -6.87 14.10 -5.00
C ILE A 99 -6.42 15.02 -6.13
N MET A 100 -7.03 14.82 -7.29
CA MET A 100 -6.68 15.54 -8.51
C MET A 100 -7.35 16.90 -8.61
N GLU A 101 -8.60 17.00 -8.13
CA GLU A 101 -9.39 18.24 -8.06
C GLU A 101 -10.36 18.16 -6.88
N GLY A 102 -10.64 19.33 -6.26
CA GLY A 102 -11.64 19.45 -5.19
C GLY A 102 -11.23 18.82 -3.87
N THR A 103 -12.20 18.23 -3.20
CA THR A 103 -12.04 17.69 -1.84
C THR A 103 -12.59 16.28 -1.70
N ALA A 104 -12.03 15.53 -0.74
CA ALA A 104 -12.53 14.24 -0.34
C ALA A 104 -12.34 14.04 1.18
N VAL A 105 -13.05 13.07 1.75
CA VAL A 105 -12.88 12.63 3.13
C VAL A 105 -12.32 11.21 3.11
N PHE A 106 -11.19 11.03 3.75
CA PHE A 106 -10.60 9.72 3.99
C PHE A 106 -10.91 9.28 5.42
N TYR A 107 -11.50 8.11 5.56
CA TYR A 107 -11.74 7.48 6.85
C TYR A 107 -10.71 6.39 7.09
N LEU A 108 -10.08 6.43 8.26
CA LEU A 108 -9.21 5.37 8.77
C LEU A 108 -9.86 4.84 10.04
N SER A 109 -10.52 3.70 9.94
CA SER A 109 -11.49 3.23 10.93
C SER A 109 -12.52 4.32 11.22
N ASP A 110 -12.63 4.82 12.45
CA ASP A 110 -13.56 5.91 12.84
C ASP A 110 -12.99 7.32 12.72
N LYS A 111 -11.70 7.43 12.38
CA LYS A 111 -11.04 8.74 12.27
C LYS A 111 -11.26 9.33 10.89
N ARG A 112 -11.66 10.59 10.86
CA ARG A 112 -11.88 11.37 9.64
C ARG A 112 -10.65 12.23 9.33
N TYR A 113 -10.26 12.23 8.05
CA TYR A 113 -9.18 13.06 7.51
C TYR A 113 -9.67 13.76 6.25
N ASP A 114 -9.73 15.09 6.29
CA ASP A 114 -10.08 15.87 5.11
C ASP A 114 -8.88 15.93 4.16
N MET A 115 -9.15 15.71 2.89
CA MET A 115 -8.17 15.76 1.79
C MET A 115 -8.58 16.84 0.80
N SER A 116 -7.61 17.58 0.32
CA SER A 116 -7.77 18.61 -0.72
C SER A 116 -6.91 18.29 -1.93
N GLU A 117 -7.12 19.03 -3.00
CA GLU A 117 -6.33 18.93 -4.24
C GLU A 117 -4.82 18.88 -3.96
N GLY A 118 -4.14 17.93 -4.59
CA GLY A 118 -2.72 17.65 -4.40
C GLY A 118 -2.41 16.69 -3.25
N ASN A 119 -3.30 16.54 -2.27
CA ASN A 119 -3.09 15.55 -1.19
C ASN A 119 -3.10 14.15 -1.75
N PHE A 120 -2.26 13.29 -1.17
CA PHE A 120 -2.28 11.86 -1.49
C PHE A 120 -1.92 11.01 -0.27
N CYS A 121 -2.29 9.74 -0.33
CA CYS A 121 -1.90 8.81 0.71
C CYS A 121 -1.60 7.42 0.14
N ILE A 122 -0.76 6.67 0.85
CA ILE A 122 -0.45 5.26 0.58
C ILE A 122 -1.05 4.45 1.71
N VAL A 123 -1.98 3.58 1.38
CA VAL A 123 -2.70 2.71 2.30
C VAL A 123 -2.09 1.31 2.22
N ALA A 124 -1.59 0.82 3.35
CA ALA A 124 -1.04 -0.52 3.43
C ALA A 124 -2.14 -1.60 3.33
N PRO A 125 -1.80 -2.83 2.90
CA PRO A 125 -2.72 -3.96 2.97
C PRO A 125 -3.29 -4.17 4.39
N GLY A 126 -4.54 -4.63 4.47
CA GLY A 126 -5.21 -4.91 5.75
C GLY A 126 -5.77 -3.69 6.50
N VAL A 127 -5.46 -2.47 6.06
CA VAL A 127 -5.97 -1.25 6.68
C VAL A 127 -7.46 -1.09 6.43
N GLU A 128 -8.23 -0.91 7.50
CA GLU A 128 -9.66 -0.60 7.42
C GLU A 128 -9.87 0.86 7.07
N GLN A 129 -10.38 1.14 5.89
CA GLN A 129 -10.47 2.48 5.33
C GLN A 129 -11.70 2.68 4.44
N ALA A 130 -12.09 3.94 4.25
CA ALA A 130 -13.05 4.35 3.22
C ALA A 130 -12.65 5.70 2.63
N LEU A 131 -13.06 5.97 1.39
CA LEU A 131 -12.89 7.25 0.73
C LEU A 131 -14.26 7.78 0.31
N PHE A 132 -14.54 9.03 0.61
CA PHE A 132 -15.79 9.70 0.28
C PHE A 132 -15.52 11.02 -0.42
N THR A 133 -16.18 11.24 -1.56
CA THR A 133 -16.10 12.46 -2.35
C THR A 133 -17.50 13.02 -2.52
N ALA A 134 -17.83 14.09 -1.77
CA ALA A 134 -19.11 14.81 -1.84
C ALA A 134 -19.06 16.03 -2.76
N ASP A 135 -17.86 16.42 -3.22
CA ASP A 135 -17.66 17.52 -4.12
C ASP A 135 -18.10 17.14 -5.54
N SER A 136 -19.04 17.92 -6.12
CA SER A 136 -19.55 17.68 -7.48
C SER A 136 -18.46 17.77 -8.56
N ASN A 137 -17.42 18.54 -8.32
CA ASN A 137 -16.25 18.70 -9.20
C ASN A 137 -15.06 17.89 -8.72
N GLY A 138 -15.16 17.24 -7.55
CA GLY A 138 -14.07 16.50 -6.96
C GLY A 138 -13.66 15.30 -7.80
N ILE A 139 -12.36 15.15 -8.03
CA ILE A 139 -11.76 14.01 -8.71
C ILE A 139 -10.71 13.40 -7.80
N ALA A 140 -11.05 12.23 -7.24
CA ALA A 140 -10.10 11.39 -6.52
C ALA A 140 -9.78 10.16 -7.37
N VAL A 141 -8.50 9.84 -7.51
CA VAL A 141 -8.03 8.68 -8.27
C VAL A 141 -7.48 7.64 -7.31
N ASN A 142 -7.97 6.42 -7.45
CA ASN A 142 -7.50 5.23 -6.75
C ASN A 142 -6.51 4.49 -7.65
N ILE A 143 -5.33 4.23 -7.15
CA ILE A 143 -4.29 3.43 -7.82
C ILE A 143 -4.06 2.22 -6.92
N LEU A 144 -4.34 1.04 -7.43
CA LEU A 144 -4.17 -0.23 -6.73
C LEU A 144 -2.97 -0.96 -7.31
N MET A 145 -2.12 -1.52 -6.45
CA MET A 145 -0.94 -2.27 -6.86
C MET A 145 -0.83 -3.55 -6.02
N ARG A 146 -0.52 -4.68 -6.68
CA ARG A 146 -0.25 -5.93 -5.96
C ARG A 146 0.89 -5.76 -4.96
N ALA A 147 0.73 -6.34 -3.77
CA ALA A 147 1.76 -6.26 -2.73
C ALA A 147 3.11 -6.83 -3.18
N SER A 148 3.10 -7.94 -3.93
CA SER A 148 4.31 -8.57 -4.49
C SER A 148 5.04 -7.66 -5.48
N THR A 149 4.28 -6.95 -6.34
CA THR A 149 4.83 -6.00 -7.32
C THR A 149 5.42 -4.79 -6.62
N PHE A 150 4.71 -4.25 -5.63
CA PHE A 150 5.21 -3.12 -4.84
C PHE A 150 6.54 -3.47 -4.15
N THR A 151 6.61 -4.59 -3.45
CA THR A 151 7.84 -5.03 -2.76
C THR A 151 9.00 -5.20 -3.73
N ARG A 152 8.77 -5.77 -4.92
CA ARG A 152 9.79 -5.91 -5.97
C ARG A 152 10.27 -4.57 -6.50
N THR A 153 9.34 -3.67 -6.78
CA THR A 153 9.61 -2.39 -7.46
C THR A 153 10.24 -1.38 -6.51
N PHE A 154 9.78 -1.34 -5.26
CA PHE A 154 10.16 -0.35 -4.26
C PHE A 154 11.08 -0.90 -3.16
N SER A 155 11.79 -1.99 -3.43
CA SER A 155 12.73 -2.58 -2.46
C SER A 155 13.75 -1.58 -1.90
N THR A 156 14.15 -0.57 -2.68
CA THR A 156 15.07 0.49 -2.24
C THR A 156 14.49 1.39 -1.15
N LEU A 157 13.17 1.63 -1.14
CA LEU A 157 12.50 2.42 -0.12
C LEU A 157 12.48 1.74 1.26
N LEU A 158 12.67 0.43 1.30
CA LEU A 158 12.78 -0.33 2.54
C LEU A 158 14.02 0.05 3.36
N TYR A 159 15.03 0.65 2.71
CA TYR A 159 16.28 1.08 3.33
C TYR A 159 16.35 2.57 3.64
N GLU A 160 15.30 3.32 3.31
CA GLU A 160 15.20 4.72 3.72
C GLU A 160 15.22 4.81 5.26
N GLN A 161 15.92 5.82 5.78
CA GLN A 161 15.93 6.04 7.22
C GLN A 161 14.68 6.80 7.68
N GLY A 162 14.24 6.53 8.91
CA GLY A 162 13.12 7.21 9.54
C GLY A 162 11.76 6.68 9.08
N ILE A 163 10.75 7.53 9.13
CA ILE A 163 9.32 7.21 8.95
C ILE A 163 9.03 6.44 7.65
N LEU A 164 9.73 6.78 6.55
CA LEU A 164 9.52 6.14 5.25
C LEU A 164 9.98 4.68 5.25
N GLY A 165 11.23 4.43 5.63
CA GLY A 165 11.74 3.06 5.66
C GLY A 165 10.95 2.19 6.61
N ASP A 166 10.57 2.74 7.76
CA ASP A 166 9.75 2.05 8.75
C ASP A 166 8.36 1.69 8.17
N PHE A 167 7.70 2.63 7.50
CA PHE A 167 6.41 2.37 6.85
C PHE A 167 6.51 1.29 5.76
N PHE A 168 7.44 1.45 4.83
CA PHE A 168 7.58 0.49 3.72
C PHE A 168 8.06 -0.88 4.19
N TRP A 169 8.91 -0.90 5.21
CA TRP A 169 9.38 -2.15 5.78
C TRP A 169 8.23 -2.92 6.46
N LYS A 170 7.43 -2.22 7.28
CA LYS A 170 6.22 -2.79 7.89
C LYS A 170 5.25 -3.31 6.85
N MET A 171 5.01 -2.54 5.80
CA MET A 171 4.12 -2.92 4.71
C MET A 171 4.61 -4.16 3.95
N ALA A 172 5.92 -4.33 3.79
CA ALA A 172 6.51 -5.47 3.06
C ALA A 172 6.55 -6.76 3.87
N TYR A 173 6.68 -6.66 5.20
CA TYR A 173 6.95 -7.80 6.07
C TYR A 173 5.86 -8.09 7.11
N THR A 174 4.81 -7.28 7.18
CA THR A 174 3.68 -7.56 8.07
C THR A 174 2.40 -7.72 7.25
N ASN A 175 1.57 -8.72 7.59
CA ASN A 175 0.26 -8.87 6.96
C ASN A 175 -0.75 -7.80 7.44
N TYR A 176 -0.41 -7.05 8.48
CA TYR A 176 -1.27 -6.06 9.13
C TYR A 176 -0.47 -4.81 9.45
N CYS A 177 -0.14 -4.04 8.42
CA CYS A 177 0.33 -2.68 8.62
C CYS A 177 -0.90 -1.77 8.77
N ASN A 178 -1.40 -1.57 10.00
CA ASN A 178 -2.57 -0.69 10.22
C ASN A 178 -2.19 0.80 10.10
N ARG A 179 -1.49 1.15 9.01
CA ARG A 179 -0.90 2.46 8.80
C ARG A 179 -1.16 2.99 7.40
N VAL A 180 -1.31 4.29 7.34
CA VAL A 180 -1.42 5.06 6.11
C VAL A 180 -0.32 6.12 6.10
N LEU A 181 0.44 6.18 5.04
CA LEU A 181 1.38 7.26 4.81
C LEU A 181 0.65 8.39 4.08
N PHE A 182 0.45 9.49 4.76
CA PHE A 182 -0.34 10.64 4.29
C PHE A 182 0.57 11.82 3.98
N PHE A 183 0.33 12.45 2.83
CA PHE A 183 1.04 13.62 2.38
C PHE A 183 0.07 14.79 2.23
N SER A 184 0.24 15.81 3.07
CA SER A 184 -0.45 17.11 2.92
C SER A 184 0.28 17.92 1.84
N ALA A 185 0.08 17.54 0.58
CA ALA A 185 0.76 18.18 -0.55
C ALA A 185 -0.08 19.33 -1.11
N THR A 186 0.60 20.34 -1.64
CA THR A 186 -0.03 21.37 -2.47
C THR A 186 -0.23 20.85 -3.90
N PRO A 187 -1.18 21.41 -4.67
CA PRO A 187 -1.34 21.06 -6.07
C PRO A 187 -0.02 21.14 -6.85
N ASP A 188 0.28 20.08 -7.61
CA ASP A 188 1.50 19.96 -8.41
C ASP A 188 1.15 19.41 -9.79
N ASP A 189 1.35 20.23 -10.82
CA ASP A 189 1.03 19.86 -12.20
C ASP A 189 1.79 18.62 -12.69
N ARG A 190 3.02 18.38 -12.22
CA ARG A 190 3.79 17.21 -12.63
C ARG A 190 3.18 15.93 -12.04
N MET A 191 2.82 15.97 -10.76
CA MET A 191 2.12 14.84 -10.14
C MET A 191 0.77 14.60 -10.80
N LYS A 192 0.00 15.66 -11.05
CA LYS A 192 -1.28 15.58 -11.76
C LYS A 192 -1.11 14.95 -13.15
N GLN A 193 -0.12 15.40 -13.94
CA GLN A 193 0.18 14.83 -15.25
C GLN A 193 0.62 13.35 -15.16
N THR A 194 1.40 12.99 -14.16
CA THR A 194 1.81 11.60 -13.93
C THR A 194 0.60 10.69 -13.66
N VAL A 195 -0.33 11.15 -12.82
CA VAL A 195 -1.57 10.40 -12.53
C VAL A 195 -2.45 10.28 -13.77
N LEU A 196 -2.59 11.36 -14.57
CA LEU A 196 -3.32 11.32 -15.84
C LEU A 196 -2.73 10.29 -16.82
N ARG A 197 -1.41 10.26 -16.96
CA ARG A 197 -0.72 9.28 -17.81
C ARG A 197 -0.90 7.85 -17.30
N LEU A 198 -0.81 7.66 -15.99
CA LEU A 198 -1.06 6.35 -15.38
C LEU A 198 -2.52 5.91 -15.63
N TYR A 199 -3.48 6.81 -15.46
CA TYR A 199 -4.89 6.54 -15.73
C TYR A 199 -5.12 6.16 -17.19
N GLU A 200 -4.54 6.91 -18.15
CA GLU A 200 -4.57 6.59 -19.58
C GLU A 200 -4.07 5.18 -19.85
N GLN A 201 -2.88 4.84 -19.31
CA GLN A 201 -2.28 3.51 -19.51
C GLN A 201 -3.11 2.38 -18.89
N ALA A 202 -3.79 2.65 -17.78
CA ALA A 202 -4.63 1.66 -17.12
C ALA A 202 -5.93 1.36 -17.92
N GLN A 203 -6.36 2.25 -18.81
CA GLN A 203 -7.50 2.00 -19.71
C GLN A 203 -7.09 1.18 -20.95
N LEU A 204 -5.79 1.05 -21.21
CA LEU A 204 -5.27 0.26 -22.33
C LEU A 204 -5.12 -1.20 -21.87
N GLU A 205 -6.05 -2.06 -22.24
CA GLU A 205 -6.11 -3.50 -21.88
C GLU A 205 -4.95 -4.36 -22.48
N THR A 206 -3.74 -3.84 -22.61
CA THR A 206 -2.65 -4.57 -23.26
C THR A 206 -1.65 -5.14 -22.24
N LYS A 207 -1.28 -6.42 -22.40
CA LYS A 207 -0.24 -7.11 -21.61
C LYS A 207 1.12 -6.36 -21.55
N LYS A 208 1.36 -5.42 -22.45
CA LYS A 208 2.60 -4.63 -22.51
C LYS A 208 2.59 -3.40 -21.60
N SER A 209 1.47 -3.06 -20.96
CA SER A 209 1.33 -1.82 -20.20
C SER A 209 1.87 -1.89 -18.76
N ASN A 210 2.06 -3.08 -18.20
CA ASN A 210 2.46 -3.23 -16.78
C ASN A 210 3.74 -2.47 -16.43
N LEU A 211 4.80 -2.62 -17.20
CA LEU A 211 6.07 -1.92 -16.95
C LEU A 211 5.90 -0.39 -17.01
N VAL A 212 5.10 0.10 -17.94
CA VAL A 212 4.83 1.53 -18.08
C VAL A 212 4.01 2.03 -16.89
N GLN A 213 2.97 1.30 -16.49
CA GLN A 213 2.15 1.63 -15.31
C GLN A 213 2.98 1.60 -14.03
N GLU A 214 3.79 0.56 -13.82
CA GLU A 214 4.72 0.47 -12.68
C GLU A 214 5.70 1.66 -12.66
N SER A 215 6.22 2.05 -13.83
CA SER A 215 7.12 3.21 -13.95
C SER A 215 6.43 4.52 -13.56
N TYR A 216 5.18 4.74 -13.96
CA TYR A 216 4.43 5.92 -13.53
C TYR A 216 4.15 5.92 -12.02
N VAL A 217 3.88 4.76 -11.42
CA VAL A 217 3.76 4.66 -9.95
C VAL A 217 5.11 4.99 -9.28
N CYS A 218 6.24 4.52 -9.83
CA CYS A 218 7.58 4.89 -9.35
C CYS A 218 7.82 6.39 -9.41
N ILE A 219 7.49 7.04 -10.53
CA ILE A 219 7.63 8.48 -10.71
C ILE A 219 6.75 9.23 -9.71
N LEU A 220 5.48 8.83 -9.59
CA LEU A 220 4.53 9.45 -8.66
C LEU A 220 5.03 9.41 -7.21
N LEU A 221 5.47 8.23 -6.75
CA LEU A 221 5.97 8.07 -5.39
C LEU A 221 7.32 8.78 -5.19
N GLY A 222 8.23 8.66 -6.15
CA GLY A 222 9.54 9.34 -6.09
C GLY A 222 9.41 10.86 -6.03
N GLU A 223 8.58 11.45 -6.89
CA GLU A 223 8.31 12.90 -6.87
C GLU A 223 7.56 13.32 -5.59
N GLY A 224 6.54 12.56 -5.19
CA GLY A 224 5.78 12.81 -3.97
C GLY A 224 6.66 12.81 -2.72
N ILE A 225 7.50 11.80 -2.55
CA ILE A 225 8.46 11.70 -1.44
C ILE A 225 9.47 12.84 -1.50
N ARG A 226 10.09 13.08 -2.66
CA ARG A 226 11.11 14.12 -2.83
C ARG A 226 10.60 15.51 -2.49
N ARG A 227 9.37 15.85 -2.91
CA ARG A 227 8.81 17.20 -2.79
C ARG A 227 8.07 17.44 -1.49
N HIS A 228 7.43 16.41 -0.94
CA HIS A 228 6.48 16.54 0.16
C HIS A 228 6.91 15.80 1.43
N ARG A 229 8.18 15.36 1.52
CA ARG A 229 8.72 14.63 2.69
C ARG A 229 8.50 15.36 4.01
N GLN A 230 8.58 16.70 4.02
CA GLN A 230 8.39 17.51 5.22
C GLN A 230 6.91 17.57 5.69
N ASN A 231 5.97 17.35 4.77
CA ASN A 231 4.53 17.38 5.02
C ASN A 231 3.93 15.99 5.14
N MET A 232 4.77 15.00 5.36
CA MET A 232 4.41 13.60 5.46
C MET A 232 4.14 13.22 6.91
N LYS A 233 3.08 12.45 7.13
CA LYS A 233 2.76 11.88 8.44
C LYS A 233 2.24 10.45 8.30
N ILE A 234 2.47 9.65 9.33
CA ILE A 234 1.82 8.34 9.47
C ILE A 234 0.50 8.54 10.19
N LEU A 235 -0.58 8.03 9.59
CA LEU A 235 -1.86 7.88 10.24
C LEU A 235 -1.97 6.42 10.72
N GLU A 236 -2.32 6.23 11.97
CA GLU A 236 -2.50 4.92 12.57
C GLU A 236 -3.99 4.66 12.80
N GLY A 237 -4.48 3.54 12.29
CA GLY A 237 -5.80 3.01 12.60
C GLY A 237 -5.85 2.60 14.08
N PHE A 238 -7.05 2.45 14.61
CA PHE A 238 -7.23 1.90 15.96
C PHE A 238 -6.94 0.39 15.86
N ASP A 239 -5.81 -0.01 16.42
CA ASP A 239 -5.56 -1.40 16.75
C ASP A 239 -5.54 -1.50 18.29
N GLY A 240 -6.49 -2.23 18.85
CA GLY A 240 -6.58 -2.47 20.29
C GLY A 240 -5.45 -3.36 20.84
N SER A 241 -4.54 -3.82 19.98
CA SER A 241 -3.36 -4.56 20.37
C SER A 241 -2.13 -3.63 20.28
N VAL A 242 -1.46 -3.43 21.41
CA VAL A 242 -0.12 -2.80 21.45
C VAL A 242 0.88 -3.83 20.91
N TRP A 243 0.84 -4.07 19.60
CA TRP A 243 1.75 -5.02 18.96
C TRP A 243 3.06 -4.33 18.60
N GLN A 244 4.15 -4.81 19.20
CA GLN A 244 5.51 -4.32 19.00
C GLN A 244 6.22 -5.08 17.86
N ILE A 245 5.46 -5.73 16.96
CA ILE A 245 6.06 -6.52 15.86
C ILE A 245 7.03 -5.71 15.00
N PRO A 246 6.73 -4.47 14.62
CA PRO A 246 7.66 -3.68 13.82
C PRO A 246 9.00 -3.42 14.51
N GLU A 247 8.94 -3.12 15.81
CA GLU A 247 10.11 -2.90 16.63
C GLU A 247 10.90 -4.22 16.80
N ILE A 248 10.19 -5.34 16.97
CA ILE A 248 10.78 -6.69 17.02
C ILE A 248 11.49 -7.02 15.71
N LEU A 249 10.88 -6.73 14.58
CA LEU A 249 11.49 -6.96 13.27
C LEU A 249 12.70 -6.03 13.04
N GLN A 250 12.66 -4.81 13.54
CA GLN A 250 13.81 -3.90 13.51
C GLN A 250 14.96 -4.40 14.38
N ASP A 251 14.66 -4.92 15.56
CA ASP A 251 15.66 -5.58 16.44
C ASP A 251 16.28 -6.79 15.72
N MET A 252 15.48 -7.64 15.06
CA MET A 252 15.97 -8.72 14.21
C MET A 252 16.95 -8.22 13.14
N LYS A 253 16.63 -7.10 12.47
CA LYS A 253 17.47 -6.50 11.43
C LYS A 253 18.80 -5.97 11.99
N GLN A 254 18.80 -5.42 13.19
CA GLN A 254 20.01 -4.91 13.84
C GLN A 254 20.96 -6.02 14.32
N HIS A 255 20.45 -7.23 14.52
CA HIS A 255 21.19 -8.36 15.08
C HIS A 255 21.16 -9.59 14.15
N LEU A 256 21.22 -9.38 12.84
CA LEU A 256 21.04 -10.44 11.83
C LEU A 256 21.99 -11.61 11.94
N GLN A 257 23.22 -11.35 12.41
CA GLN A 257 24.29 -12.33 12.40
C GLN A 257 23.96 -13.54 13.29
N ASP A 258 23.47 -13.31 14.49
CA ASP A 258 23.37 -14.33 15.53
C ASP A 258 22.03 -14.38 16.28
N ILE A 259 21.08 -13.52 15.94
CA ILE A 259 19.78 -13.47 16.62
C ILE A 259 19.03 -14.80 16.57
N THR A 260 18.64 -15.29 17.73
CA THR A 260 17.77 -16.46 17.88
C THR A 260 16.39 -16.06 18.38
N LEU A 261 15.38 -16.92 18.16
CA LEU A 261 14.03 -16.66 18.68
C LEU A 261 14.02 -16.53 20.21
N LYS A 262 14.84 -17.32 20.89
CA LYS A 262 15.00 -17.29 22.35
C LYS A 262 15.55 -15.95 22.84
N GLU A 263 16.60 -15.44 22.20
CA GLU A 263 17.18 -14.14 22.53
C GLU A 263 16.21 -13.00 22.26
N LEU A 264 15.55 -13.03 21.09
CA LEU A 264 14.53 -12.06 20.73
C LEU A 264 13.40 -12.06 21.76
N ALA A 265 12.89 -13.22 22.15
CA ALA A 265 11.85 -13.35 23.15
C ALA A 265 12.30 -12.80 24.52
N SER A 266 13.55 -13.07 24.92
CA SER A 266 14.13 -12.53 26.14
C SER A 266 14.24 -11.01 26.13
N ARG A 267 14.73 -10.40 25.04
CA ARG A 267 14.82 -8.94 24.87
C ARG A 267 13.47 -8.23 24.98
N TRP A 268 12.43 -8.90 24.46
CA TRP A 268 11.06 -8.35 24.43
C TRP A 268 10.21 -8.81 25.63
N ASN A 269 10.82 -9.42 26.63
CA ASN A 269 10.15 -9.94 27.83
C ASN A 269 8.92 -10.80 27.49
N ARG A 270 9.08 -11.72 26.54
CA ARG A 270 8.05 -12.63 26.06
C ARG A 270 8.49 -14.09 26.20
N ARG A 271 7.52 -14.98 26.27
CA ARG A 271 7.81 -16.42 26.14
C ARG A 271 8.08 -16.73 24.67
N GLU A 272 9.02 -17.63 24.41
CA GLU A 272 9.40 -18.02 23.05
C GLU A 272 8.21 -18.52 22.21
N ASP A 273 7.35 -19.36 22.79
CA ASP A 273 6.15 -19.87 22.10
C ASP A 273 5.14 -18.76 21.82
N THR A 274 4.98 -17.82 22.71
CA THR A 274 4.11 -16.66 22.53
C THR A 274 4.62 -15.82 21.35
N LEU A 275 5.91 -15.45 21.37
CA LEU A 275 6.50 -14.66 20.29
C LEU A 275 6.46 -15.39 18.94
N ARG A 276 6.69 -16.71 18.94
CA ARG A 276 6.56 -17.54 17.72
C ARG A 276 5.15 -17.49 17.14
N HIS A 277 4.15 -17.62 18.01
CA HIS A 277 2.73 -17.55 17.61
C HIS A 277 2.38 -16.16 17.10
N GLU A 278 2.77 -15.12 17.83
CA GLU A 278 2.53 -13.71 17.47
C GLU A 278 3.15 -13.37 16.11
N LEU A 279 4.43 -13.68 15.90
CA LEU A 279 5.11 -13.47 14.62
C LEU A 279 4.36 -14.17 13.48
N LYS A 280 3.93 -15.43 13.70
CA LYS A 280 3.21 -16.20 12.68
C LYS A 280 1.84 -15.62 12.39
N MET A 281 1.10 -15.19 13.40
CA MET A 281 -0.24 -14.63 13.25
C MET A 281 -0.22 -13.26 12.56
N GLU A 282 0.72 -12.40 12.99
CA GLU A 282 0.80 -11.01 12.51
C GLU A 282 1.47 -10.89 11.14
N THR A 283 2.50 -11.70 10.89
CA THR A 283 3.26 -11.60 9.63
C THR A 283 2.91 -12.68 8.61
N GLY A 284 2.24 -13.75 9.03
CA GLY A 284 2.04 -14.96 8.22
C GLY A 284 3.28 -15.84 8.09
N TYR A 285 4.45 -15.39 8.58
CA TYR A 285 5.74 -16.07 8.45
C TYR A 285 6.26 -16.57 9.81
N SER A 286 7.00 -17.66 9.79
CA SER A 286 7.76 -18.09 10.98
C SER A 286 8.98 -17.17 11.19
N PHE A 287 9.51 -17.16 12.42
CA PHE A 287 10.77 -16.46 12.75
C PHE A 287 11.89 -16.77 11.74
N SER A 288 12.10 -18.06 11.44
CA SER A 288 13.15 -18.47 10.48
C SER A 288 12.92 -17.97 9.06
N GLN A 289 11.67 -17.90 8.61
CA GLN A 289 11.32 -17.34 7.31
C GLN A 289 11.58 -15.84 7.28
N LEU A 290 11.14 -15.09 8.31
CA LEU A 290 11.39 -13.66 8.45
C LEU A 290 12.88 -13.36 8.48
N LEU A 291 13.62 -14.07 9.33
CA LEU A 291 15.06 -13.87 9.46
C LEU A 291 15.79 -14.18 8.14
N GLY A 292 15.42 -15.27 7.46
CA GLY A 292 15.96 -15.62 6.15
C GLY A 292 15.70 -14.56 5.09
N ASP A 293 14.50 -14.01 5.08
CA ASP A 293 14.12 -12.94 4.14
C ASP A 293 14.86 -11.63 4.42
N ILE A 294 14.98 -11.24 5.68
CA ILE A 294 15.72 -10.03 6.09
C ILE A 294 17.20 -10.17 5.72
N ARG A 295 17.82 -11.35 5.97
CA ARG A 295 19.20 -11.66 5.60
C ARG A 295 19.46 -11.53 4.10
N LEU A 296 18.60 -12.15 3.28
CA LEU A 296 18.73 -12.09 1.81
C LEU A 296 18.59 -10.66 1.30
N GLN A 297 17.71 -9.89 1.87
CA GLN A 297 17.46 -8.52 1.48
C GLN A 297 18.64 -7.61 1.86
N THR A 298 19.15 -7.74 3.09
CA THR A 298 20.34 -7.01 3.54
C THR A 298 21.55 -7.38 2.67
N ALA A 299 21.70 -8.66 2.32
CA ALA A 299 22.74 -9.10 1.41
C ALA A 299 22.64 -8.47 0.01
N ALA A 300 21.42 -8.37 -0.54
CA ALA A 300 21.20 -7.71 -1.83
C ALA A 300 21.58 -6.23 -1.80
N ASP A 301 21.29 -5.53 -0.70
CA ASP A 301 21.68 -4.14 -0.51
C ASP A 301 23.22 -3.98 -0.41
N LEU A 302 23.87 -4.81 0.40
CA LEU A 302 25.33 -4.82 0.53
C LEU A 302 26.04 -5.13 -0.80
N LEU A 303 25.48 -6.03 -1.62
CA LEU A 303 26.01 -6.32 -2.95
C LEU A 303 26.01 -5.09 -3.87
N CYS A 304 25.02 -4.22 -3.76
CA CYS A 304 24.92 -3.00 -4.57
C CYS A 304 25.74 -1.83 -4.01
N ARG A 305 25.93 -1.76 -2.69
CA ARG A 305 26.52 -0.59 -2.03
C ARG A 305 27.97 -0.76 -1.61
N THR A 306 28.48 -1.98 -1.66
CA THR A 306 29.84 -2.30 -1.18
C THR A 306 30.60 -3.18 -2.16
N ASN A 307 31.92 -3.17 -2.04
CA ASN A 307 32.82 -4.06 -2.78
C ASN A 307 33.14 -5.35 -2.03
N LYS A 308 32.45 -5.67 -0.92
CA LYS A 308 32.67 -6.90 -0.14
C LYS A 308 32.42 -8.13 -1.00
N SER A 309 33.17 -9.19 -0.78
CA SER A 309 32.91 -10.48 -1.43
C SER A 309 31.53 -11.03 -1.03
N VAL A 310 31.00 -11.98 -1.78
CA VAL A 310 29.72 -12.61 -1.42
C VAL A 310 29.87 -13.36 -0.09
N GLU A 311 31.01 -13.94 0.16
CA GLU A 311 31.37 -14.68 1.39
C GLU A 311 31.37 -13.74 2.60
N GLU A 312 32.03 -12.57 2.51
CA GLU A 312 32.00 -11.54 3.56
C GLU A 312 30.59 -11.03 3.86
N ILE A 313 29.78 -10.85 2.80
CA ILE A 313 28.37 -10.44 2.96
C ILE A 313 27.57 -11.55 3.64
N MET A 314 27.76 -12.80 3.27
CA MET A 314 27.09 -13.94 3.89
C MET A 314 27.40 -14.02 5.40
N GLU A 315 28.67 -13.83 5.77
CA GLU A 315 29.09 -13.80 7.17
C GLU A 315 28.44 -12.64 7.93
N GLU A 316 28.45 -11.44 7.35
CA GLU A 316 27.85 -10.23 7.93
C GLU A 316 26.36 -10.37 8.19
N VAL A 317 25.62 -11.03 7.27
CA VAL A 317 24.19 -11.26 7.44
C VAL A 317 23.86 -12.55 8.23
N GLY A 318 24.86 -13.31 8.65
CA GLY A 318 24.68 -14.55 9.44
C GLY A 318 24.20 -15.75 8.62
N CYS A 319 24.59 -15.85 7.35
CA CYS A 319 24.29 -17.00 6.49
C CYS A 319 25.49 -17.95 6.40
N GLY A 320 25.50 -19.00 7.23
CA GLY A 320 26.60 -19.98 7.25
C GLY A 320 26.56 -21.04 6.13
N ASP A 321 25.39 -21.33 5.55
CA ASP A 321 25.23 -22.30 4.45
C ASP A 321 25.22 -21.59 3.08
N SER A 322 26.38 -21.66 2.40
CA SER A 322 26.56 -21.03 1.10
C SER A 322 25.61 -21.61 0.04
N ALA A 323 25.41 -22.92 0.00
CA ALA A 323 24.54 -23.54 -0.98
C ALA A 323 23.06 -23.12 -0.79
N ALA A 324 22.61 -23.08 0.44
CA ALA A 324 21.27 -22.59 0.78
C ALA A 324 21.11 -21.10 0.47
N PHE A 325 22.14 -20.27 0.76
CA PHE A 325 22.13 -18.85 0.45
C PHE A 325 21.98 -18.60 -1.06
N TYR A 326 22.85 -19.18 -1.90
CA TYR A 326 22.77 -19.00 -3.35
C TYR A 326 21.45 -19.48 -3.95
N ARG A 327 20.95 -20.63 -3.49
CA ARG A 327 19.67 -21.17 -3.94
C ARG A 327 18.51 -20.25 -3.57
N ASN A 328 18.46 -19.76 -2.33
CA ASN A 328 17.41 -18.88 -1.83
C ASN A 328 17.50 -17.50 -2.48
N PHE A 329 18.70 -16.95 -2.66
CA PHE A 329 18.93 -15.69 -3.33
C PHE A 329 18.44 -15.74 -4.79
N LYS A 330 18.84 -16.80 -5.53
CA LYS A 330 18.38 -17.00 -6.91
C LYS A 330 16.86 -17.18 -7.01
N ARG A 331 16.27 -17.91 -6.08
CA ARG A 331 14.81 -18.08 -6.02
C ARG A 331 14.08 -16.73 -5.81
N ARG A 332 14.62 -15.84 -4.99
CA ARG A 332 14.02 -14.53 -4.67
C ARG A 332 14.25 -13.48 -5.75
N TYR A 333 15.47 -13.40 -6.27
CA TYR A 333 15.89 -12.32 -7.19
C TYR A 333 16.02 -12.75 -8.65
N GLY A 334 15.83 -14.03 -8.95
CA GLY A 334 15.92 -14.60 -10.30
C GLY A 334 17.35 -14.84 -10.80
N VAL A 335 18.36 -14.25 -10.16
CA VAL A 335 19.79 -14.30 -10.56
C VAL A 335 20.69 -14.64 -9.37
N THR A 336 21.95 -14.98 -9.63
CA THR A 336 22.95 -15.23 -8.58
C THR A 336 23.39 -13.91 -7.91
N PRO A 337 23.96 -13.93 -6.69
CA PRO A 337 24.47 -12.73 -6.02
C PRO A 337 25.48 -11.96 -6.87
N GLN A 338 26.42 -12.64 -7.54
CA GLN A 338 27.40 -12.00 -8.43
C GLN A 338 26.70 -11.33 -9.63
N THR A 339 25.77 -12.02 -10.29
CA THR A 339 25.02 -11.47 -11.40
C THR A 339 24.17 -10.27 -10.95
N TYR A 340 23.60 -10.34 -9.76
CA TYR A 340 22.80 -9.25 -9.18
C TYR A 340 23.65 -7.99 -8.98
N ARG A 341 24.88 -8.13 -8.45
CA ARG A 341 25.85 -7.02 -8.32
C ARG A 341 26.15 -6.36 -9.65
N ILE A 342 26.45 -7.16 -10.68
CA ILE A 342 26.79 -6.63 -12.04
C ILE A 342 25.62 -5.87 -12.66
N GLN A 343 24.39 -6.30 -12.40
CA GLN A 343 23.21 -5.71 -13.01
C GLN A 343 22.69 -4.47 -12.27
N ARG A 344 23.01 -4.31 -11.01
CA ARG A 344 22.39 -3.29 -10.13
C ARG A 344 23.39 -2.49 -9.27
N GLY A 345 24.64 -2.87 -9.20
CA GLY A 345 25.76 -2.11 -8.63
C GLY A 345 26.50 -1.40 -9.75
#